data_c8bf9ac5da8695f7ed53ef340c01705d
#
_entry.id   c8bf9ac5da8695f7ed53ef340c01705d
#
_cell.length_a   1.000
_cell.length_b   1.000
_cell.length_c   1.000
_cell.angle_alpha   90.00
_cell.angle_beta   90.00
_cell.angle_gamma   90.00
#
_symmetry.space_group_name_H-M   'P 1'
#
loop_
_entity.id
_entity.type
_entity.pdbx_description
1 polymer ?
#
loop_
_entity_poly.entity_id
_entity_poly.type
_entity_poly.pdbx_seq_one_letter_code
_entity_poly.pdbx_strand_id
1 'polypeptide(L)'
;VFPAREISLEEIAAIRQNTSLEIECFVHGALCYCYSGQCLMSSMIGGRSGNRGRCAQPCRLPYVYEGKEQFWLSPKDICTLQILPEVLEAGVDSLKIEGRMKRTEYAAGVAAMYRKYVDLYRKKGKEGYHVEKKDIQDLMDLYNRGGFSTGYYQRYHGVSMMSMKRQNHYGTEGAMLLEQRKGGQLTFKALENLQKGDMLESATVAEDVKKGRIFSMI
;
A
#
# COMPACT_ATOMS: atom_id res chain seq x y z
N VAL A 1 -4.41 15.21 18.08
CA VAL A 1 -5.29 14.02 18.08
C VAL A 1 -4.83 13.06 16.97
N PHE A 2 -4.82 11.77 17.28
CA PHE A 2 -4.49 10.74 16.32
C PHE A 2 -5.71 9.81 16.15
N PRO A 3 -6.58 10.04 15.14
CA PRO A 3 -7.75 9.22 14.90
C PRO A 3 -7.42 7.79 14.50
N ALA A 4 -8.32 6.86 14.80
CA ALA A 4 -8.25 5.50 14.29
C ALA A 4 -8.29 5.48 12.76
N ARG A 5 -7.72 4.43 12.15
CA ARG A 5 -7.67 4.30 10.67
C ARG A 5 -9.05 4.09 10.03
N GLU A 6 -10.03 3.70 10.83
CA GLU A 6 -11.39 3.38 10.40
C GLU A 6 -12.29 4.61 10.27
N ILE A 7 -11.79 5.79 10.63
CA ILE A 7 -12.57 7.05 10.63
C ILE A 7 -12.57 7.62 9.21
N SER A 8 -13.75 8.05 8.76
CA SER A 8 -13.96 8.71 7.47
C SER A 8 -13.53 10.20 7.49
N LEU A 9 -13.37 10.80 6.30
CA LEU A 9 -13.07 12.24 6.20
C LEU A 9 -14.15 13.11 6.82
N GLU A 10 -15.41 12.71 6.73
CA GLU A 10 -16.54 13.42 7.34
C GLU A 10 -16.45 13.43 8.85
N GLU A 11 -16.11 12.27 9.45
CA GLU A 11 -15.89 12.16 10.90
C GLU A 11 -14.66 12.97 11.36
N ILE A 12 -13.58 13.00 10.55
CA ILE A 12 -12.40 13.84 10.81
C ILE A 12 -12.79 15.31 10.81
N ALA A 13 -13.58 15.76 9.83
CA ALA A 13 -14.08 17.12 9.75
C ALA A 13 -14.96 17.46 10.97
N ALA A 14 -15.78 16.52 11.45
CA ALA A 14 -16.56 16.69 12.67
C ALA A 14 -15.67 16.78 13.93
N ILE A 15 -14.59 16.00 14.01
CA ILE A 15 -13.60 16.13 15.08
C ILE A 15 -12.95 17.51 15.02
N ARG A 16 -12.55 18.00 13.83
CA ARG A 16 -11.94 19.32 13.66
C ARG A 16 -12.83 20.45 14.19
N GLN A 17 -14.13 20.36 13.98
CA GLN A 17 -15.09 21.36 14.48
C GLN A 17 -15.17 21.41 16.01
N ASN A 18 -14.80 20.33 16.69
CA ASN A 18 -14.93 20.19 18.15
C ASN A 18 -13.59 20.25 18.91
N THR A 19 -12.47 20.50 18.22
CA THR A 19 -11.16 20.60 18.88
C THR A 19 -10.22 21.55 18.13
N SER A 20 -9.38 22.26 18.90
CA SER A 20 -8.25 23.05 18.39
C SER A 20 -6.94 22.27 18.36
N LEU A 21 -6.92 21.01 18.83
CA LEU A 21 -5.73 20.18 18.82
C LEU A 21 -5.35 19.79 17.41
N GLU A 22 -4.06 19.64 17.14
CA GLU A 22 -3.56 19.11 15.87
C GLU A 22 -4.09 17.70 15.61
N ILE A 23 -4.51 17.44 14.37
CA ILE A 23 -5.00 16.15 13.91
C ILE A 23 -3.97 15.53 12.96
N GLU A 24 -3.41 14.37 13.37
CA GLU A 24 -2.51 13.60 12.53
C GLU A 24 -3.23 12.35 11.98
N CYS A 25 -3.21 12.17 10.65
CA CYS A 25 -3.88 11.04 9.99
C CYS A 25 -2.92 10.23 9.11
N PHE A 26 -3.13 8.92 9.03
CA PHE A 26 -2.40 8.07 8.09
C PHE A 26 -2.78 8.38 6.64
N VAL A 27 -1.79 8.64 5.80
CA VAL A 27 -2.00 8.92 4.37
C VAL A 27 -1.37 7.89 3.46
N HIS A 28 -0.35 7.16 3.93
CA HIS A 28 0.34 6.15 3.11
C HIS A 28 0.87 5.00 3.95
N GLY A 29 0.83 3.79 3.37
CA GLY A 29 1.46 2.59 3.90
C GLY A 29 0.47 1.54 4.41
N ALA A 30 0.91 0.70 5.34
CA ALA A 30 0.17 -0.49 5.74
C ALA A 30 -1.17 -0.17 6.42
N LEU A 31 -2.25 -0.74 5.87
CA LEU A 31 -3.57 -0.73 6.49
C LEU A 31 -3.74 -1.96 7.39
N CYS A 32 -4.44 -1.81 8.51
CA CYS A 32 -4.78 -2.92 9.39
C CYS A 32 -6.10 -3.57 8.95
N TYR A 33 -6.17 -4.91 9.07
CA TYR A 33 -7.41 -5.65 8.80
C TYR A 33 -8.46 -5.42 9.89
N CYS A 34 -8.02 -5.34 11.15
CA CYS A 34 -8.89 -5.21 12.30
C CYS A 34 -9.03 -3.76 12.74
N TYR A 35 -10.11 -3.45 13.43
CA TYR A 35 -10.32 -2.18 14.11
C TYR A 35 -9.17 -1.88 15.08
N SER A 36 -8.78 -0.61 15.13
CA SER A 36 -7.69 -0.14 15.97
C SER A 36 -7.93 -0.45 17.45
N GLY A 37 -6.90 -1.01 18.11
CA GLY A 37 -6.96 -1.38 19.52
C GLY A 37 -7.74 -2.66 19.84
N GLN A 38 -8.36 -3.35 18.88
CA GLN A 38 -9.24 -4.50 19.14
C GLN A 38 -8.69 -5.84 18.64
N CYS A 39 -7.53 -5.86 17.97
CA CYS A 39 -7.00 -7.08 17.40
C CYS A 39 -6.34 -7.98 18.46
N LEU A 40 -6.86 -9.20 18.62
CA LEU A 40 -6.29 -10.23 19.47
C LEU A 40 -5.56 -11.34 18.68
N MET A 41 -5.65 -11.35 17.35
CA MET A 41 -5.16 -12.44 16.52
C MET A 41 -3.69 -12.76 16.74
N SER A 42 -2.82 -11.72 16.74
CA SER A 42 -1.39 -11.90 16.96
C SER A 42 -1.05 -12.33 18.39
N SER A 43 -1.88 -11.98 19.38
CA SER A 43 -1.72 -12.43 20.77
C SER A 43 -2.10 -13.91 20.90
N MET A 44 -3.20 -14.33 20.28
CA MET A 44 -3.70 -15.70 20.38
C MET A 44 -2.84 -16.72 19.64
N ILE A 45 -2.36 -16.37 18.44
CA ILE A 45 -1.54 -17.27 17.61
C ILE A 45 -0.09 -17.35 18.09
N GLY A 46 0.51 -16.22 18.50
CA GLY A 46 1.95 -16.16 18.76
C GLY A 46 2.36 -15.41 20.03
N GLY A 47 1.43 -15.12 20.95
CA GLY A 47 1.73 -14.42 22.21
C GLY A 47 2.20 -12.96 22.03
N ARG A 48 2.07 -12.38 20.84
CA ARG A 48 2.55 -11.03 20.47
C ARG A 48 1.40 -10.05 20.33
N SER A 49 1.14 -9.25 21.35
CA SER A 49 0.02 -8.28 21.34
C SER A 49 0.22 -7.18 20.30
N GLY A 50 -0.69 -7.13 19.31
CA GLY A 50 -0.77 -6.04 18.33
C GLY A 50 -1.08 -4.69 18.97
N ASN A 51 -1.95 -4.69 19.99
CA ASN A 51 -2.36 -3.49 20.72
C ASN A 51 -1.22 -2.89 21.58
N ARG A 52 -0.13 -3.64 21.77
CA ARG A 52 1.09 -3.21 22.47
C ARG A 52 2.28 -3.02 21.51
N GLY A 53 2.02 -2.78 20.21
CA GLY A 53 3.04 -2.54 19.19
C GLY A 53 3.88 -3.78 18.78
N ARG A 54 3.49 -5.01 19.17
CA ARG A 54 4.26 -6.24 18.95
C ARG A 54 3.64 -7.17 17.89
N CYS A 55 2.74 -6.65 17.06
CA CYS A 55 2.03 -7.44 16.05
C CYS A 55 2.99 -8.17 15.11
N ALA A 56 2.78 -9.51 14.97
CA ALA A 56 3.50 -10.35 14.01
C ALA A 56 2.83 -10.38 12.63
N GLN A 57 1.74 -9.62 12.43
CA GLN A 57 0.98 -9.54 11.18
C GLN A 57 0.41 -10.89 10.69
N PRO A 58 -0.23 -11.72 11.55
CA PRO A 58 -0.79 -13.00 11.12
C PRO A 58 -1.85 -12.83 10.02
N CYS A 59 -2.57 -11.71 9.98
CA CYS A 59 -3.52 -11.39 8.90
C CYS A 59 -2.86 -11.31 7.51
N ARG A 60 -1.53 -11.25 7.42
CA ARG A 60 -0.78 -11.25 6.16
C ARG A 60 -0.36 -12.65 5.69
N LEU A 61 -0.61 -13.69 6.49
CA LEU A 61 -0.33 -15.08 6.11
C LEU A 61 -1.41 -15.62 5.17
N PRO A 62 -1.10 -16.66 4.37
CA PRO A 62 -2.09 -17.35 3.60
C PRO A 62 -2.97 -18.21 4.52
N TYR A 63 -4.26 -18.28 4.18
CA TYR A 63 -5.24 -19.12 4.86
C TYR A 63 -6.04 -19.91 3.85
N VAL A 64 -6.45 -21.13 4.21
CA VAL A 64 -7.32 -21.97 3.39
C VAL A 64 -8.77 -21.70 3.76
N TYR A 65 -9.57 -21.32 2.76
CA TYR A 65 -11.02 -21.20 2.88
C TYR A 65 -11.66 -21.83 1.64
N GLU A 66 -12.62 -22.73 1.85
CA GLU A 66 -13.30 -23.51 0.78
C GLU A 66 -12.31 -24.17 -0.20
N GLY A 67 -11.23 -24.77 0.35
CA GLY A 67 -10.19 -25.45 -0.44
C GLY A 67 -9.28 -24.53 -1.24
N LYS A 68 -9.39 -23.21 -1.11
CA LYS A 68 -8.51 -22.23 -1.76
C LYS A 68 -7.59 -21.58 -0.75
N GLU A 69 -6.27 -21.68 -0.97
CA GLU A 69 -5.27 -20.95 -0.20
C GLU A 69 -5.03 -19.57 -0.82
N GLN A 70 -5.26 -18.52 -0.03
CA GLN A 70 -5.04 -17.12 -0.42
C GLN A 70 -4.76 -16.24 0.79
N PHE A 71 -4.39 -14.98 0.55
CA PHE A 71 -4.15 -13.97 1.59
C PHE A 71 -5.45 -13.23 1.96
N TRP A 72 -6.46 -13.99 2.38
CA TRP A 72 -7.84 -13.51 2.60
C TRP A 72 -7.97 -12.29 3.50
N LEU A 73 -7.08 -12.16 4.48
CA LEU A 73 -7.12 -11.12 5.50
C LEU A 73 -6.09 -10.00 5.26
N SER A 74 -5.40 -9.99 4.11
CA SER A 74 -4.36 -9.01 3.81
C SER A 74 -4.94 -7.80 3.08
N PRO A 75 -5.08 -6.61 3.72
CA PRO A 75 -5.49 -5.41 3.01
C PRO A 75 -4.35 -4.85 2.15
N LYS A 76 -4.73 -4.13 1.09
CA LYS A 76 -3.84 -3.26 0.32
C LYS A 76 -3.26 -2.16 1.21
N ASP A 77 -2.17 -1.56 0.77
CA ASP A 77 -1.66 -0.37 1.44
C ASP A 77 -2.57 0.84 1.16
N ILE A 78 -2.65 1.75 2.14
CA ILE A 78 -3.34 3.02 1.94
C ILE A 78 -2.47 3.95 1.10
N CYS A 79 -3.09 4.67 0.18
CA CYS A 79 -2.53 5.81 -0.53
C CYS A 79 -3.63 6.84 -0.77
N THR A 80 -3.52 7.99 -0.14
CA THR A 80 -4.51 9.05 -0.23
C THR A 80 -4.14 10.13 -1.24
N LEU A 81 -3.11 9.92 -2.05
CA LEU A 81 -2.58 10.96 -2.93
C LEU A 81 -3.65 11.55 -3.85
N GLN A 82 -4.54 10.70 -4.40
CA GLN A 82 -5.62 11.14 -5.29
C GLN A 82 -6.71 11.95 -4.57
N ILE A 83 -6.88 11.75 -3.28
CA ILE A 83 -7.87 12.43 -2.43
C ILE A 83 -7.19 13.37 -1.41
N LEU A 84 -5.93 13.75 -1.65
CA LEU A 84 -5.18 14.58 -0.72
C LEU A 84 -5.84 15.95 -0.47
N PRO A 85 -6.43 16.63 -1.47
CA PRO A 85 -7.22 17.85 -1.22
C PRO A 85 -8.30 17.64 -0.17
N GLU A 86 -9.08 16.57 -0.29
CA GLU A 86 -10.16 16.24 0.65
C GLU A 86 -9.62 15.95 2.06
N VAL A 87 -8.48 15.29 2.17
CA VAL A 87 -7.82 15.03 3.45
C VAL A 87 -7.42 16.35 4.14
N LEU A 88 -6.83 17.28 3.37
CA LEU A 88 -6.42 18.58 3.88
C LEU A 88 -7.64 19.47 4.23
N GLU A 89 -8.67 19.46 3.39
CA GLU A 89 -9.93 20.21 3.62
C GLU A 89 -10.71 19.69 4.85
N ALA A 90 -10.57 18.39 5.18
CA ALA A 90 -11.14 17.84 6.42
C ALA A 90 -10.45 18.35 7.69
N GLY A 91 -9.38 19.15 7.57
CA GLY A 91 -8.69 19.78 8.69
C GLY A 91 -7.57 18.93 9.31
N VAL A 92 -6.96 18.06 8.52
CA VAL A 92 -5.77 17.30 8.93
C VAL A 92 -4.54 18.21 8.90
N ASP A 93 -3.82 18.30 10.02
CA ASP A 93 -2.62 19.14 10.18
C ASP A 93 -1.34 18.38 9.85
N SER A 94 -1.30 17.07 10.13
CA SER A 94 -0.12 16.22 9.97
C SER A 94 -0.43 14.95 9.17
N LEU A 95 0.39 14.70 8.15
CA LEU A 95 0.27 13.55 7.24
C LEU A 95 1.22 12.44 7.68
N LYS A 96 0.68 11.31 8.17
CA LYS A 96 1.49 10.20 8.68
C LYS A 96 1.72 9.13 7.62
N ILE A 97 2.98 8.81 7.39
CA ILE A 97 3.43 7.72 6.53
C ILE A 97 3.78 6.52 7.40
N GLU A 98 3.11 5.39 7.21
CA GLU A 98 3.45 4.13 7.90
C GLU A 98 4.56 3.40 7.13
N GLY A 99 5.71 3.20 7.76
CA GLY A 99 6.85 2.61 7.08
C GLY A 99 7.95 2.06 8.00
N ARG A 100 7.62 1.73 9.27
CA ARG A 100 8.59 1.34 10.30
C ARG A 100 9.59 0.26 9.87
N MET A 101 9.18 -0.69 9.04
CA MET A 101 10.02 -1.80 8.55
C MET A 101 10.40 -1.65 7.08
N LYS A 102 10.31 -0.45 6.54
CA LYS A 102 10.64 -0.16 5.15
C LYS A 102 12.05 0.36 4.99
N ARG A 103 12.58 0.26 3.76
CA ARG A 103 13.90 0.81 3.40
C ARG A 103 13.87 2.34 3.42
N THR A 104 15.05 2.95 3.44
CA THR A 104 15.23 4.42 3.44
C THR A 104 14.63 5.05 2.19
N GLU A 105 14.77 4.37 1.05
CA GLU A 105 14.26 4.82 -0.25
C GLU A 105 12.74 4.96 -0.24
N TYR A 106 12.04 4.04 0.42
CA TYR A 106 10.59 4.15 0.63
C TYR A 106 10.23 5.39 1.45
N ALA A 107 10.90 5.61 2.57
CA ALA A 107 10.59 6.75 3.43
C ALA A 107 10.84 8.08 2.70
N ALA A 108 11.98 8.21 2.02
CA ALA A 108 12.35 9.40 1.27
C ALA A 108 11.45 9.63 0.05
N GLY A 109 11.20 8.59 -0.74
CA GLY A 109 10.39 8.68 -1.96
C GLY A 109 8.93 9.01 -1.67
N VAL A 110 8.32 8.33 -0.68
CA VAL A 110 6.93 8.62 -0.30
C VAL A 110 6.81 10.03 0.28
N ALA A 111 7.73 10.45 1.16
CA ALA A 111 7.70 11.81 1.73
C ALA A 111 7.88 12.89 0.65
N ALA A 112 8.80 12.70 -0.28
CA ALA A 112 9.01 13.61 -1.41
C ALA A 112 7.75 13.71 -2.29
N MET A 113 7.08 12.57 -2.55
CA MET A 113 5.86 12.54 -3.33
C MET A 113 4.72 13.31 -2.65
N TYR A 114 4.47 13.05 -1.37
CA TYR A 114 3.45 13.83 -0.63
C TYR A 114 3.81 15.31 -0.53
N ARG A 115 5.09 15.65 -0.35
CA ARG A 115 5.55 17.05 -0.36
C ARG A 115 5.23 17.74 -1.70
N LYS A 116 5.56 17.09 -2.82
CA LYS A 116 5.25 17.58 -4.18
C LYS A 116 3.76 17.92 -4.32
N TYR A 117 2.89 17.02 -3.86
CA TYR A 117 1.45 17.18 -4.05
C TYR A 117 0.79 18.13 -3.03
N VAL A 118 1.30 18.23 -1.82
CA VAL A 118 0.90 19.29 -0.88
C VAL A 118 1.24 20.68 -1.45
N ASP A 119 2.44 20.85 -2.03
CA ASP A 119 2.83 22.10 -2.64
C ASP A 119 2.03 22.42 -3.90
N LEU A 120 1.70 21.41 -4.71
CA LEU A 120 0.81 21.56 -5.85
C LEU A 120 -0.58 22.07 -5.42
N TYR A 121 -1.18 21.44 -4.41
CA TYR A 121 -2.47 21.83 -3.86
C TYR A 121 -2.42 23.28 -3.31
N ARG A 122 -1.40 23.61 -2.54
CA ARG A 122 -1.23 24.97 -1.99
C ARG A 122 -1.09 26.04 -3.09
N LYS A 123 -0.46 25.69 -4.22
CA LYS A 123 -0.22 26.63 -5.33
C LYS A 123 -1.43 26.76 -6.26
N LYS A 124 -2.15 25.68 -6.53
CA LYS A 124 -3.18 25.61 -7.59
C LYS A 124 -4.60 25.40 -7.06
N GLY A 125 -4.77 25.10 -5.77
CA GLY A 125 -6.05 24.72 -5.20
C GLY A 125 -6.55 23.37 -5.70
N LYS A 126 -7.78 23.01 -5.34
CA LYS A 126 -8.42 21.74 -5.68
C LYS A 126 -8.66 21.59 -7.18
N GLU A 127 -9.10 22.65 -7.84
CA GLU A 127 -9.40 22.63 -9.30
C GLU A 127 -8.15 22.37 -10.15
N GLY A 128 -6.98 22.83 -9.70
CA GLY A 128 -5.71 22.62 -10.38
C GLY A 128 -4.93 21.39 -9.89
N TYR A 129 -5.52 20.60 -8.98
CA TYR A 129 -4.89 19.41 -8.43
C TYR A 129 -5.10 18.22 -9.36
N HIS A 130 -4.01 17.64 -9.81
CA HIS A 130 -4.03 16.42 -10.62
C HIS A 130 -2.84 15.54 -10.26
N VAL A 131 -3.07 14.25 -10.09
CA VAL A 131 -2.03 13.25 -9.79
C VAL A 131 -1.63 12.55 -11.09
N GLU A 132 -0.35 12.63 -11.42
CA GLU A 132 0.22 11.96 -12.57
C GLU A 132 0.20 10.43 -12.40
N LYS A 133 -0.17 9.71 -13.46
CA LYS A 133 -0.17 8.24 -13.42
C LYS A 133 1.21 7.67 -13.10
N LYS A 134 2.26 8.31 -13.61
CA LYS A 134 3.64 7.94 -13.34
C LYS A 134 3.97 8.02 -11.85
N ASP A 135 3.53 9.05 -11.16
CA ASP A 135 3.80 9.22 -9.72
C ASP A 135 3.14 8.12 -8.87
N ILE A 136 1.95 7.67 -9.27
CA ILE A 136 1.32 6.49 -8.64
C ILE A 136 2.13 5.23 -8.93
N GLN A 137 2.65 5.08 -10.16
CA GLN A 137 3.50 3.96 -10.53
C GLN A 137 4.80 3.97 -9.71
N ASP A 138 5.47 5.12 -9.61
CA ASP A 138 6.70 5.29 -8.82
C ASP A 138 6.45 4.91 -7.32
N LEU A 139 5.29 5.26 -6.76
CA LEU A 139 4.91 4.81 -5.41
C LEU A 139 4.67 3.30 -5.33
N MET A 140 4.11 2.70 -6.37
CA MET A 140 3.92 1.24 -6.44
C MET A 140 5.25 0.51 -6.55
N ASP A 141 6.23 1.07 -7.26
CA ASP A 141 7.58 0.54 -7.39
C ASP A 141 8.35 0.59 -6.06
N LEU A 142 8.15 1.66 -5.27
CA LEU A 142 8.72 1.75 -3.93
C LEU A 142 8.19 0.67 -3.00
N TYR A 143 6.89 0.45 -2.95
CA TYR A 143 6.25 -0.64 -2.22
C TYR A 143 4.72 -0.67 -2.40
N ASN A 144 4.17 -1.83 -2.73
CA ASN A 144 2.74 -2.07 -2.68
C ASN A 144 2.44 -3.55 -2.36
N ARG A 145 1.21 -3.84 -1.86
CA ARG A 145 0.69 -5.20 -1.63
C ARG A 145 -0.48 -5.50 -2.57
N GLY A 146 -0.21 -5.42 -3.89
CA GLY A 146 -1.24 -5.64 -4.91
C GLY A 146 -2.09 -4.41 -5.19
N GLY A 147 -1.48 -3.22 -5.12
CA GLY A 147 -2.09 -1.93 -5.36
C GLY A 147 -2.39 -1.14 -4.10
N PHE A 148 -3.09 -0.04 -4.27
CA PHE A 148 -3.48 0.88 -3.21
C PHE A 148 -4.99 0.93 -2.99
N SER A 149 -5.39 1.45 -1.83
CA SER A 149 -6.75 1.86 -1.50
C SER A 149 -6.73 3.19 -0.76
N THR A 150 -7.86 3.90 -0.72
CA THR A 150 -8.00 5.11 0.10
C THR A 150 -8.35 4.81 1.57
N GLY A 151 -8.31 3.53 1.96
CA GLY A 151 -8.72 3.10 3.28
C GLY A 151 -10.19 3.38 3.53
N TYR A 152 -10.53 3.84 4.73
CA TYR A 152 -11.90 4.13 5.14
C TYR A 152 -12.32 5.59 4.88
N TYR A 153 -11.45 6.42 4.35
CA TYR A 153 -11.71 7.86 4.20
C TYR A 153 -12.96 8.19 3.39
N GLN A 154 -13.30 7.38 2.39
CA GLN A 154 -14.51 7.54 1.56
C GLN A 154 -15.65 6.58 1.95
N ARG A 155 -15.71 6.15 3.20
CA ARG A 155 -16.73 5.33 3.87
C ARG A 155 -16.89 3.89 3.42
N TYR A 156 -16.62 3.50 2.18
CA TYR A 156 -16.95 2.13 1.77
C TYR A 156 -15.99 1.59 0.72
N HIS A 157 -15.29 0.51 1.07
CA HIS A 157 -14.36 -0.11 0.11
C HIS A 157 -14.47 -1.64 0.05
N GLY A 158 -15.11 -2.30 1.00
CA GLY A 158 -15.38 -3.73 0.99
C GLY A 158 -14.19 -4.57 0.49
N VAL A 159 -14.47 -5.50 -0.40
CA VAL A 159 -13.46 -6.42 -0.99
C VAL A 159 -12.36 -5.69 -1.77
N SER A 160 -12.62 -4.51 -2.30
CA SER A 160 -11.63 -3.74 -3.07
C SER A 160 -10.42 -3.27 -2.23
N MET A 161 -10.58 -3.19 -0.90
CA MET A 161 -9.48 -2.91 0.03
C MET A 161 -8.53 -4.10 0.21
N MET A 162 -8.92 -5.31 -0.18
CA MET A 162 -8.17 -6.52 0.10
C MET A 162 -7.19 -6.84 -1.02
N SER A 163 -6.02 -7.40 -0.63
CA SER A 163 -5.03 -7.93 -1.54
C SER A 163 -4.90 -9.43 -1.34
N MET A 164 -5.55 -10.21 -2.19
CA MET A 164 -5.52 -11.68 -2.09
C MET A 164 -4.28 -12.30 -2.74
N LYS A 165 -3.37 -11.49 -3.29
CA LYS A 165 -2.31 -11.96 -4.17
C LYS A 165 -1.01 -12.31 -3.44
N ARG A 166 -0.57 -11.46 -2.50
CA ARG A 166 0.75 -11.61 -1.87
C ARG A 166 0.83 -10.92 -0.50
N GLN A 167 1.69 -11.46 0.38
CA GLN A 167 1.94 -10.91 1.71
C GLN A 167 2.80 -9.65 1.69
N ASN A 168 3.85 -9.67 0.88
CA ASN A 168 4.89 -8.64 0.79
C ASN A 168 4.72 -7.75 -0.43
N HIS A 169 5.78 -7.05 -0.78
CA HIS A 169 5.85 -6.22 -1.96
C HIS A 169 5.46 -7.02 -3.21
N TYR A 170 4.50 -6.50 -3.96
CA TYR A 170 4.02 -7.14 -5.19
C TYR A 170 4.84 -6.72 -6.40
N GLY A 171 5.46 -5.52 -6.34
CA GLY A 171 6.13 -4.90 -7.47
C GLY A 171 5.15 -4.40 -8.53
N THR A 172 5.69 -4.14 -9.71
CA THR A 172 4.95 -3.73 -10.91
C THR A 172 5.33 -4.65 -12.06
N GLU A 173 4.52 -4.70 -13.12
CA GLU A 173 4.78 -5.57 -14.26
C GLU A 173 5.99 -5.06 -15.04
N GLY A 174 7.17 -5.63 -14.78
CA GLY A 174 8.44 -5.19 -15.37
C GLY A 174 8.81 -5.90 -16.67
N ALA A 175 8.49 -7.17 -16.80
CA ALA A 175 8.90 -7.94 -17.97
C ALA A 175 7.99 -9.15 -18.25
N MET A 176 7.88 -9.53 -19.52
CA MET A 176 7.17 -10.74 -19.96
C MET A 176 8.17 -11.76 -20.53
N LEU A 177 8.12 -13.00 -20.05
CA LEU A 177 8.98 -14.06 -20.54
C LEU A 177 8.64 -14.44 -22.00
N LEU A 178 9.62 -14.36 -22.87
CA LEU A 178 9.52 -14.77 -24.25
C LEU A 178 10.03 -16.21 -24.48
N GLU A 179 11.16 -16.55 -23.90
CA GLU A 179 11.85 -17.81 -24.15
C GLU A 179 12.66 -18.25 -22.93
N GLN A 180 12.69 -19.56 -22.71
CA GLN A 180 13.62 -20.19 -21.76
C GLN A 180 14.51 -21.16 -22.56
N ARG A 181 15.82 -20.94 -22.48
CA ARG A 181 16.82 -21.77 -23.17
C ARG A 181 17.44 -22.81 -22.23
N LYS A 182 17.98 -23.87 -22.83
CA LYS A 182 18.79 -24.85 -22.09
C LYS A 182 19.96 -24.13 -21.39
N GLY A 183 20.21 -24.47 -20.12
CA GLY A 183 21.22 -23.77 -19.31
C GLY A 183 20.68 -22.62 -18.42
N GLY A 184 19.35 -22.46 -18.33
CA GLY A 184 18.72 -21.50 -17.40
C GLY A 184 18.66 -20.07 -17.92
N GLN A 185 19.07 -19.81 -19.16
CA GLN A 185 18.99 -18.49 -19.76
C GLN A 185 17.54 -18.13 -20.10
N LEU A 186 17.07 -16.97 -19.66
CA LEU A 186 15.74 -16.45 -19.90
C LEU A 186 15.80 -15.21 -20.79
N THR A 187 14.92 -15.14 -21.78
CA THR A 187 14.77 -13.97 -22.65
C THR A 187 13.43 -13.29 -22.33
N PHE A 188 13.47 -12.01 -22.04
CA PHE A 188 12.30 -11.22 -21.67
C PHE A 188 12.00 -10.12 -22.69
N LYS A 189 10.72 -9.78 -22.83
CA LYS A 189 10.28 -8.52 -23.39
C LYS A 189 10.12 -7.55 -22.20
N ALA A 190 10.91 -6.47 -22.17
CA ALA A 190 10.74 -5.40 -21.19
C ALA A 190 9.38 -4.72 -21.40
N LEU A 191 8.64 -4.52 -20.31
CA LEU A 191 7.38 -3.79 -20.29
C LEU A 191 7.59 -2.38 -19.73
N GLU A 192 8.69 -2.21 -18.96
CA GLU A 192 9.17 -0.97 -18.40
C GLU A 192 10.65 -0.74 -18.75
N ASN A 193 11.18 0.41 -18.42
CA ASN A 193 12.59 0.75 -18.68
C ASN A 193 13.49 0.07 -17.63
N LEU A 194 13.89 -1.17 -17.93
CA LEU A 194 14.74 -1.98 -17.06
C LEU A 194 16.20 -1.52 -17.12
N GLN A 195 16.84 -1.48 -15.96
CA GLN A 195 18.25 -1.17 -15.80
C GLN A 195 19.02 -2.35 -15.22
N LYS A 196 20.35 -2.32 -15.38
CA LYS A 196 21.21 -3.33 -14.75
C LYS A 196 21.16 -3.19 -13.22
N GLY A 197 20.70 -4.23 -12.57
CA GLY A 197 20.52 -4.27 -11.11
C GLY A 197 19.06 -4.38 -10.68
N ASP A 198 18.12 -4.14 -11.58
CA ASP A 198 16.71 -4.37 -11.30
C ASP A 198 16.43 -5.86 -11.05
N MET A 199 15.62 -6.14 -10.05
CA MET A 199 15.23 -7.51 -9.71
C MET A 199 13.87 -7.83 -10.32
N LEU A 200 13.80 -8.95 -11.03
CA LEU A 200 12.56 -9.49 -11.58
C LEU A 200 12.15 -10.73 -10.78
N GLU A 201 10.92 -10.73 -10.28
CA GLU A 201 10.37 -11.84 -9.53
C GLU A 201 9.07 -12.36 -10.16
N SER A 202 8.90 -13.67 -10.15
CA SER A 202 7.64 -14.30 -10.51
C SER A 202 6.79 -14.56 -9.27
N ALA A 203 5.52 -14.23 -9.34
CA ALA A 203 4.58 -14.38 -8.22
C ALA A 203 4.32 -15.84 -7.78
N THR A 204 4.81 -16.82 -8.54
CA THR A 204 4.71 -18.25 -8.19
C THR A 204 6.09 -18.88 -8.18
N VAL A 205 6.41 -19.65 -7.14
CA VAL A 205 7.50 -20.60 -7.14
C VAL A 205 7.16 -21.62 -8.22
N ALA A 206 7.92 -21.63 -9.31
CA ALA A 206 7.49 -22.35 -10.50
C ALA A 206 8.40 -23.50 -10.83
N GLU A 207 7.81 -24.67 -10.88
CA GLU A 207 8.39 -25.79 -11.63
C GLU A 207 8.27 -25.58 -13.14
N ASP A 208 7.33 -24.75 -13.63
CA ASP A 208 7.15 -24.44 -15.06
C ASP A 208 6.96 -22.96 -15.33
N VAL A 209 8.02 -22.28 -15.70
CA VAL A 209 7.96 -20.90 -16.21
C VAL A 209 7.53 -20.93 -17.67
N LYS A 210 6.25 -20.66 -17.96
CA LYS A 210 5.68 -20.70 -19.31
C LYS A 210 5.92 -19.39 -20.06
N LYS A 211 6.10 -19.48 -21.40
CA LYS A 211 6.12 -18.33 -22.30
C LYS A 211 4.89 -17.42 -22.07
N GLY A 212 5.09 -16.13 -22.08
CA GLY A 212 4.04 -15.13 -21.83
C GLY A 212 3.81 -14.79 -20.35
N ARG A 213 4.55 -15.40 -19.42
CA ARG A 213 4.45 -15.08 -18.00
C ARG A 213 5.01 -13.71 -17.72
N ILE A 214 4.29 -12.94 -16.92
CA ILE A 214 4.71 -11.61 -16.46
C ILE A 214 5.52 -11.75 -15.17
N PHE A 215 6.63 -11.02 -15.13
CA PHE A 215 7.50 -10.88 -13.97
C PHE A 215 7.34 -9.48 -13.40
N SER A 216 7.18 -9.39 -12.10
CA SER A 216 7.14 -8.13 -11.39
C SER A 216 8.55 -7.63 -11.12
N MET A 217 8.76 -6.33 -11.32
CA MET A 217 9.91 -5.60 -10.80
C MET A 217 9.69 -5.32 -9.32
N ILE A 218 10.69 -5.61 -8.47
CA ILE A 218 10.61 -5.51 -7.01
C ILE A 218 11.82 -4.77 -6.42
#